data_f3c3b8c29b9d12f895256630a16852c9
#
_entry.id   f3c3b8c29b9d12f895256630a16852c9
#
_cell.length_a   1.000
_cell.length_b   1.000
_cell.length_c   1.000
_cell.angle_alpha   90.00
_cell.angle_beta   90.00
_cell.angle_gamma   90.00
#
_symmetry.space_group_name_H-M   'P 1'
#
loop_
_entity.id
_entity.type
_entity.pdbx_description
1 polymer ?
#
loop_
_entity_poly.entity_id
_entity_poly.type
_entity_poly.pdbx_seq_one_letter_code
_entity_poly.pdbx_strand_id
1 'polypeptide(L)'
;MKKIIALSGSGNSGKTSTLCIVHKGLLSMAESIMDEHRIDDGDQRNILVINGVNVGIETQGDPNSRLSSSLILFKEHNCHLIICATRTRGSTVEIVYNLAPEYHISWRGQSSLSEASLRDESNQAIANLIINEAKSELNV
;
A
#
# COMPACT_ATOMS: atom_id res chain seq x y z
N MET A 1 1.15 15.83 -8.57
CA MET A 1 -0.18 15.26 -8.33
C MET A 1 -0.10 14.12 -7.33
N LYS A 2 -1.01 14.10 -6.37
CA LYS A 2 -1.04 13.02 -5.39
C LYS A 2 -1.52 11.72 -6.00
N LYS A 3 -1.00 10.60 -5.51
CA LYS A 3 -1.26 9.28 -6.09
C LYS A 3 -1.51 8.22 -5.05
N ILE A 4 -2.43 7.30 -5.36
CA ILE A 4 -2.63 6.07 -4.60
C ILE A 4 -2.26 4.91 -5.50
N ILE A 5 -1.41 4.01 -5.00
CA ILE A 5 -1.20 2.70 -5.61
C ILE A 5 -1.99 1.71 -4.77
N ALA A 6 -3.05 1.16 -5.34
CA ALA A 6 -3.96 0.25 -4.65
C ALA A 6 -3.77 -1.17 -5.18
N LEU A 7 -3.34 -2.07 -4.29
CA LEU A 7 -3.19 -3.49 -4.62
C LEU A 7 -4.49 -4.21 -4.32
N SER A 8 -5.15 -4.68 -5.37
CA SER A 8 -6.47 -5.30 -5.32
C SER A 8 -6.34 -6.82 -5.43
N GLY A 9 -7.08 -7.54 -4.61
CA GLY A 9 -7.11 -9.00 -4.65
C GLY A 9 -8.07 -9.56 -3.63
N SER A 10 -8.43 -10.84 -3.81
CA SER A 10 -9.28 -11.54 -2.85
C SER A 10 -8.59 -11.68 -1.50
N GLY A 11 -9.37 -12.01 -0.46
CA GLY A 11 -8.78 -12.37 0.83
C GLY A 11 -7.83 -13.55 0.66
N ASN A 12 -6.75 -13.57 1.43
CA ASN A 12 -5.72 -14.61 1.38
C ASN A 12 -4.99 -14.69 0.03
N SER A 13 -4.91 -13.59 -0.72
CA SER A 13 -4.17 -13.55 -1.98
C SER A 13 -2.69 -13.19 -1.81
N GLY A 14 -2.25 -12.91 -0.58
CA GLY A 14 -0.85 -12.57 -0.31
C GLY A 14 -0.56 -11.07 -0.33
N LYS A 15 -1.59 -10.22 -0.34
CA LYS A 15 -1.41 -8.76 -0.40
C LYS A 15 -0.60 -8.21 0.76
N THR A 16 -0.84 -8.69 1.98
CA THR A 16 -0.08 -8.25 3.15
C THR A 16 1.41 -8.54 2.97
N SER A 17 1.74 -9.76 2.54
CA SER A 17 3.14 -10.15 2.30
C SER A 17 3.79 -9.28 1.23
N THR A 18 3.07 -9.03 0.14
CA THR A 18 3.56 -8.15 -0.95
C THR A 18 3.84 -6.75 -0.44
N LEU A 19 2.89 -6.17 0.30
CA LEU A 19 3.06 -4.80 0.79
C LEU A 19 4.09 -4.69 1.90
N CYS A 20 4.34 -5.76 2.66
CA CYS A 20 5.46 -5.78 3.61
C CYS A 20 6.80 -5.71 2.89
N ILE A 21 6.94 -6.37 1.73
CA ILE A 21 8.14 -6.25 0.89
C ILE A 21 8.29 -4.82 0.38
N VAL A 22 7.20 -4.21 -0.09
CA VAL A 22 7.19 -2.81 -0.53
C VAL A 22 7.64 -1.89 0.60
N HIS A 23 7.08 -2.08 1.80
CA HIS A 23 7.44 -1.28 2.97
C HIS A 23 8.94 -1.35 3.25
N LYS A 24 9.51 -2.56 3.26
CA LYS A 24 10.95 -2.75 3.48
C LYS A 24 11.78 -1.99 2.45
N GLY A 25 11.40 -2.09 1.18
CA GLY A 25 12.11 -1.40 0.10
C GLY A 25 12.06 0.11 0.24
N LEU A 26 10.90 0.65 0.57
CA LEU A 26 10.74 2.10 0.75
C LEU A 26 11.40 2.59 2.04
N LEU A 27 11.35 1.79 3.10
CA LEU A 27 11.99 2.13 4.37
C LEU A 27 13.49 2.35 4.19
N SER A 28 14.14 1.58 3.32
CA SER A 28 15.57 1.74 3.05
C SER A 28 15.91 3.08 2.42
N MET A 29 14.93 3.78 1.85
CA MET A 29 15.10 5.10 1.23
C MET A 29 14.56 6.24 2.09
N ALA A 30 13.94 5.92 3.22
CA ALA A 30 13.27 6.94 4.05
C ALA A 30 14.27 7.78 4.82
N GLU A 31 14.02 9.08 4.83
CA GLU A 31 14.78 10.03 5.65
C GLU A 31 14.36 9.94 7.11
N SER A 32 13.06 9.69 7.35
CA SER A 32 12.51 9.56 8.69
C SER A 32 11.19 8.80 8.64
N ILE A 33 10.70 8.39 9.81
CA ILE A 33 9.41 7.74 10.01
C ILE A 33 8.54 8.68 10.82
N MET A 34 7.40 9.11 10.27
CA MET A 34 6.49 10.02 10.94
C MET A 34 5.44 9.29 11.77
N ASP A 35 4.98 8.12 11.30
CA ASP A 35 4.02 7.26 11.98
C ASP A 35 4.43 5.81 11.77
N GLU A 36 4.30 5.00 12.81
CA GLU A 36 4.58 3.58 12.73
C GLU A 36 3.60 2.83 13.64
N HIS A 37 2.87 1.87 13.07
CA HIS A 37 1.93 1.05 13.83
C HIS A 37 1.93 -0.36 13.28
N ARG A 38 2.28 -1.32 14.13
CA ARG A 38 2.29 -2.75 13.81
C ARG A 38 1.25 -3.47 14.64
N ILE A 39 0.66 -4.52 14.06
CA ILE A 39 -0.17 -5.47 14.78
C ILE A 39 0.43 -6.88 14.70
N ASP A 40 0.04 -7.73 15.65
CA ASP A 40 0.67 -9.03 15.89
C ASP A 40 0.66 -9.98 14.69
N ASP A 41 -0.29 -9.83 13.76
CA ASP A 41 -0.40 -10.69 12.59
C ASP A 41 0.47 -10.21 11.40
N GLY A 42 1.32 -9.24 11.62
CA GLY A 42 2.24 -8.74 10.61
C GLY A 42 1.74 -7.54 9.82
N ASP A 43 0.52 -7.10 10.04
CA ASP A 43 0.01 -5.90 9.37
C ASP A 43 0.66 -4.63 9.92
N GLN A 44 0.87 -3.68 9.04
CA GLN A 44 1.59 -2.44 9.35
C GLN A 44 0.90 -1.24 8.72
N ARG A 45 0.98 -0.11 9.43
CA ARG A 45 0.66 1.20 8.88
C ARG A 45 1.83 2.13 9.17
N ASN A 46 2.33 2.78 8.14
CA ASN A 46 3.48 3.68 8.31
C ASN A 46 3.30 4.93 7.47
N ILE A 47 3.85 6.04 7.98
CA ILE A 47 4.08 7.23 7.17
C ILE A 47 5.58 7.48 7.16
N LEU A 48 6.17 7.40 5.98
CA LEU A 48 7.60 7.59 5.76
C LEU A 48 7.82 8.93 5.08
N VAL A 49 8.95 9.56 5.35
CA VAL A 49 9.37 10.74 4.60
C VAL A 49 10.43 10.31 3.61
N ILE A 50 10.14 10.46 2.32
CA ILE A 50 11.04 10.08 1.23
C ILE A 50 11.15 11.24 0.26
N ASN A 51 12.35 11.68 0.00
CA ASN A 51 12.61 12.81 -0.89
C ASN A 51 11.74 14.04 -0.55
N GLY A 52 11.62 14.32 0.75
CA GLY A 52 10.92 15.49 1.26
C GLY A 52 9.40 15.40 1.27
N VAL A 53 8.79 14.28 0.91
CA VAL A 53 7.34 14.12 0.89
C VAL A 53 6.90 12.94 1.76
N ASN A 54 5.66 13.03 2.25
CA ASN A 54 5.08 11.98 3.08
C ASN A 54 4.51 10.87 2.21
N VAL A 55 4.81 9.62 2.59
CA VAL A 55 4.35 8.41 1.91
C VAL A 55 3.65 7.52 2.94
N GLY A 56 2.36 7.26 2.73
CA GLY A 56 1.57 6.40 3.61
C GLY A 56 1.50 4.98 3.06
N ILE A 57 1.68 3.98 3.93
CA ILE A 57 1.54 2.56 3.57
C ILE A 57 0.64 1.89 4.59
N GLU A 58 -0.42 1.25 4.11
CA GLU A 58 -1.30 0.41 4.93
C GLU A 58 -1.42 -0.96 4.31
N THR A 59 -1.07 -2.00 5.06
CA THR A 59 -1.13 -3.38 4.56
C THR A 59 -2.48 -4.04 4.76
N GLN A 60 -3.33 -3.56 5.70
CA GLN A 60 -4.69 -4.09 5.87
C GLN A 60 -5.60 -3.61 4.75
N GLY A 61 -6.22 -4.56 4.04
CA GLY A 61 -7.12 -4.24 2.93
C GLY A 61 -8.45 -4.97 2.99
N ASP A 62 -8.78 -5.58 4.12
CA ASP A 62 -10.04 -6.30 4.29
C ASP A 62 -11.16 -5.36 4.71
N PRO A 63 -12.42 -5.73 4.45
CA PRO A 63 -13.57 -4.96 4.94
C PRO A 63 -13.55 -4.87 6.47
N ASN A 64 -14.02 -3.75 7.00
CA ASN A 64 -14.06 -3.50 8.45
C ASN A 64 -12.70 -3.54 9.13
N SER A 65 -11.63 -3.36 8.35
CA SER A 65 -10.28 -3.18 8.90
C SER A 65 -10.01 -1.69 9.14
N ARG A 66 -8.77 -1.36 9.50
CA ARG A 66 -8.39 0.05 9.72
C ARG A 66 -8.11 0.83 8.42
N LEU A 67 -8.38 0.25 7.22
CA LEU A 67 -8.10 0.91 5.96
C LEU A 67 -8.72 2.31 5.90
N SER A 68 -9.98 2.44 6.26
CA SER A 68 -10.68 3.73 6.24
C SER A 68 -10.00 4.76 7.13
N SER A 69 -9.70 4.41 8.37
CA SER A 69 -9.04 5.33 9.30
C SER A 69 -7.62 5.67 8.88
N SER A 70 -6.92 4.71 8.27
CA SER A 70 -5.55 4.93 7.77
C SER A 70 -5.55 5.90 6.58
N LEU A 71 -6.50 5.77 5.66
CA LEU A 71 -6.60 6.70 4.53
C LEU A 71 -6.91 8.12 5.00
N ILE A 72 -7.77 8.27 6.00
CA ILE A 72 -8.05 9.58 6.62
C ILE A 72 -6.76 10.16 7.22
N LEU A 73 -6.03 9.34 7.97
CA LEU A 73 -4.75 9.75 8.57
C LEU A 73 -3.75 10.21 7.50
N PHE A 74 -3.61 9.45 6.43
CA PHE A 74 -2.70 9.78 5.35
C PHE A 74 -3.08 11.08 4.65
N LYS A 75 -4.37 11.30 4.44
CA LYS A 75 -4.86 12.54 3.87
C LYS A 75 -4.59 13.73 4.78
N GLU A 76 -4.85 13.58 6.09
CA GLU A 76 -4.60 14.63 7.09
C GLU A 76 -3.11 15.00 7.16
N HIS A 77 -2.22 14.02 7.00
CA HIS A 77 -0.77 14.24 6.96
C HIS A 77 -0.27 14.62 5.57
N ASN A 78 -1.17 14.92 4.66
CA ASN A 78 -0.83 15.42 3.34
C ASN A 78 0.10 14.48 2.57
N CYS A 79 -0.12 13.18 2.68
CA CYS A 79 0.69 12.20 1.97
C CYS A 79 0.59 12.42 0.47
N HIS A 80 1.74 12.53 -0.19
CA HIS A 80 1.83 12.67 -1.64
C HIS A 80 1.58 11.34 -2.35
N LEU A 81 2.01 10.27 -1.73
CA LEU A 81 1.83 8.90 -2.22
C LEU A 81 1.22 8.06 -1.11
N ILE A 82 0.21 7.26 -1.45
CA ILE A 82 -0.40 6.29 -0.57
C ILE A 82 -0.33 4.93 -1.23
N ILE A 83 0.10 3.91 -0.49
CA ILE A 83 0.13 2.53 -0.96
C ILE A 83 -0.75 1.72 -0.02
N CYS A 84 -1.74 1.04 -0.57
CA CYS A 84 -2.71 0.31 0.22
C CYS A 84 -3.20 -0.95 -0.49
N ALA A 85 -3.98 -1.76 0.20
CA ALA A 85 -4.59 -2.97 -0.34
C ALA A 85 -6.12 -2.88 -0.26
N THR A 86 -6.80 -3.52 -1.20
CA THR A 86 -8.26 -3.63 -1.21
C THR A 86 -8.68 -5.04 -1.61
N ARG A 87 -9.95 -5.36 -1.41
CA ARG A 87 -10.60 -6.47 -2.11
C ARG A 87 -10.82 -6.08 -3.57
N THR A 88 -11.29 -7.00 -4.40
CA THR A 88 -11.53 -6.73 -5.82
C THR A 88 -12.76 -5.86 -6.05
N ARG A 89 -13.66 -5.81 -5.10
CA ARG A 89 -14.91 -5.04 -5.14
C ARG A 89 -15.43 -4.80 -3.74
N GLY A 90 -16.44 -3.96 -3.63
CA GLY A 90 -17.14 -3.70 -2.37
C GLY A 90 -16.59 -2.48 -1.65
N SER A 91 -16.78 -2.46 -0.32
CA SER A 91 -16.52 -1.27 0.50
C SER A 91 -15.07 -0.78 0.46
N THR A 92 -14.09 -1.69 0.41
CA THR A 92 -12.68 -1.28 0.40
C THR A 92 -12.33 -0.53 -0.89
N VAL A 93 -12.89 -0.95 -2.01
CA VAL A 93 -12.70 -0.27 -3.30
C VAL A 93 -13.36 1.11 -3.27
N GLU A 94 -14.57 1.21 -2.72
CA GLU A 94 -15.30 2.48 -2.61
C GLU A 94 -14.57 3.47 -1.73
N ILE A 95 -14.01 3.03 -0.61
CA ILE A 95 -13.23 3.88 0.30
C ILE A 95 -12.06 4.53 -0.44
N VAL A 96 -11.36 3.76 -1.28
CA VAL A 96 -10.24 4.29 -2.05
C VAL A 96 -10.75 5.28 -3.12
N TYR A 97 -11.82 4.93 -3.84
CA TYR A 97 -12.39 5.83 -4.85
C TYR A 97 -12.84 7.17 -4.28
N ASN A 98 -13.23 7.22 -3.02
CA ASN A 98 -13.66 8.46 -2.38
C ASN A 98 -12.53 9.49 -2.26
N LEU A 99 -11.27 9.10 -2.50
CA LEU A 99 -10.14 10.03 -2.52
C LEU A 99 -9.90 10.64 -3.90
N ALA A 100 -10.57 10.16 -4.95
CA ALA A 100 -10.54 10.81 -6.25
C ALA A 100 -11.49 12.03 -6.23
N PRO A 101 -11.19 13.12 -6.97
CA PRO A 101 -10.05 13.29 -7.88
C PRO A 101 -8.79 13.85 -7.22
N GLU A 102 -8.77 14.06 -5.92
CA GLU A 102 -7.60 14.60 -5.22
C GLU A 102 -6.37 13.71 -5.42
N TYR A 103 -6.59 12.38 -5.37
CA TYR A 103 -5.56 11.38 -5.63
C TYR A 103 -5.85 10.69 -6.96
N HIS A 104 -4.82 10.55 -7.79
CA HIS A 104 -4.87 9.67 -8.95
C HIS A 104 -4.67 8.23 -8.47
N ILE A 105 -5.59 7.35 -8.82
CA ILE A 105 -5.57 5.97 -8.33
C ILE A 105 -4.99 5.04 -9.39
N SER A 106 -3.91 4.36 -9.04
CA SER A 106 -3.28 3.33 -9.87
C SER A 106 -3.61 1.96 -9.27
N TRP A 107 -4.38 1.17 -10.01
CA TRP A 107 -4.80 -0.15 -9.55
C TRP A 107 -3.81 -1.22 -10.01
N ARG A 108 -3.42 -2.10 -9.06
CA ARG A 108 -2.62 -3.29 -9.34
C ARG A 108 -3.36 -4.50 -8.82
N GLY A 109 -3.37 -5.60 -9.58
CA GLY A 109 -4.06 -6.82 -9.17
C GLY A 109 -3.10 -7.88 -8.64
N GLN A 110 -3.61 -8.70 -7.72
CA GLN A 110 -2.88 -9.87 -7.22
C GLN A 110 -3.86 -11.04 -7.08
N SER A 111 -3.49 -12.17 -7.69
CA SER A 111 -4.30 -13.40 -7.64
C SER A 111 -3.77 -14.34 -6.56
N SER A 112 -4.68 -15.18 -6.02
CA SER A 112 -4.28 -16.27 -5.12
C SER A 112 -3.59 -17.38 -5.89
N LEU A 113 -2.50 -17.92 -5.32
CA LEU A 113 -1.77 -19.06 -5.86
C LEU A 113 -1.67 -20.14 -4.79
N SER A 114 -1.86 -21.39 -5.19
CA SER A 114 -1.89 -22.51 -4.25
C SER A 114 -0.50 -22.98 -3.80
N GLU A 115 0.52 -22.85 -4.66
CA GLU A 115 1.87 -23.27 -4.33
C GLU A 115 2.66 -22.15 -3.65
N ALA A 116 3.27 -22.46 -2.50
CA ALA A 116 3.99 -21.47 -1.70
C ALA A 116 5.14 -20.83 -2.47
N SER A 117 5.92 -21.61 -3.23
CA SER A 117 7.04 -21.08 -4.00
C SER A 117 6.58 -20.09 -5.07
N LEU A 118 5.46 -20.38 -5.75
CA LEU A 118 4.88 -19.50 -6.76
C LEU A 118 4.31 -18.23 -6.12
N ARG A 119 3.75 -18.35 -4.90
CA ARG A 119 3.27 -17.18 -4.16
C ARG A 119 4.41 -16.23 -3.83
N ASP A 120 5.53 -16.76 -3.35
CA ASP A 120 6.68 -15.93 -2.97
C ASP A 120 7.25 -15.20 -4.17
N GLU A 121 7.41 -15.88 -5.30
CA GLU A 121 7.87 -15.27 -6.54
C GLU A 121 6.92 -14.20 -7.04
N SER A 122 5.61 -14.46 -7.00
CA SER A 122 4.59 -13.53 -7.42
C SER A 122 4.57 -12.30 -6.52
N ASN A 123 4.64 -12.50 -5.20
CA ASN A 123 4.67 -11.40 -4.23
C ASN A 123 5.87 -10.49 -4.48
N GLN A 124 7.04 -11.08 -4.70
CA GLN A 124 8.26 -10.32 -4.96
C GLN A 124 8.17 -9.54 -6.28
N ALA A 125 7.65 -10.16 -7.33
CA ALA A 125 7.50 -9.52 -8.64
C ALA A 125 6.52 -8.33 -8.57
N ILE A 126 5.38 -8.52 -7.92
CA ILE A 126 4.39 -7.45 -7.75
C ILE A 126 4.96 -6.34 -6.88
N ALA A 127 5.64 -6.69 -5.78
CA ALA A 127 6.28 -5.70 -4.92
C ALA A 127 7.30 -4.87 -5.68
N ASN A 128 8.12 -5.50 -6.54
CA ASN A 128 9.09 -4.78 -7.35
C ASN A 128 8.43 -3.78 -8.31
N LEU A 129 7.30 -4.16 -8.92
CA LEU A 129 6.54 -3.24 -9.78
C LEU A 129 6.03 -2.04 -8.98
N ILE A 130 5.49 -2.27 -7.80
CA ILE A 130 4.98 -1.19 -6.94
C ILE A 130 6.12 -0.29 -6.47
N ILE A 131 7.25 -0.86 -6.05
CA ILE A 131 8.42 -0.09 -5.64
C ILE A 131 8.92 0.79 -6.79
N ASN A 132 9.01 0.25 -8.00
CA ASN A 132 9.45 1.01 -9.16
C ASN A 132 8.47 2.14 -9.50
N GLU A 133 7.18 1.89 -9.40
CA GLU A 133 6.17 2.93 -9.61
C GLU A 133 6.29 4.03 -8.54
N ALA A 134 6.48 3.64 -7.28
CA ALA A 134 6.69 4.58 -6.18
C ALA A 134 7.95 5.42 -6.38
N LYS A 135 9.06 4.80 -6.76
CA LYS A 135 10.32 5.51 -7.03
C LYS A 135 10.16 6.54 -8.14
N SER A 136 9.46 6.18 -9.20
CA SER A 136 9.18 7.10 -10.30
C SER A 136 8.37 8.30 -9.81
N GLU A 137 7.33 8.07 -9.02
CA GLU A 137 6.48 9.12 -8.48
C GLU A 137 7.26 10.03 -7.52
N LEU A 138 8.20 9.48 -6.77
CA LEU A 138 9.00 10.22 -5.78
C LEU A 138 10.29 10.82 -6.35
N ASN A 139 10.60 10.56 -7.60
CA ASN A 139 11.83 11.00 -8.28
C ASN A 139 13.11 10.50 -7.60
N VAL A 140 13.10 9.26 -7.21
CA VAL A 140 14.26 8.61 -6.57
C VAL A 140 14.73 7.36 -7.32
#